data_13a02e2dd2aadc9c50cfd9cbf3698222
#
_entry.id   13a02e2dd2aadc9c50cfd9cbf3698222
#
_cell.length_a   1.000
_cell.length_b   1.000
_cell.length_c   1.000
_cell.angle_alpha   90.00
_cell.angle_beta   90.00
_cell.angle_gamma   90.00
#
_symmetry.space_group_name_H-M   'P 1'
#
loop_
_entity.id
_entity.type
_entity.pdbx_description
1 polymer ?
#
loop_
_entity_poly.entity_id
_entity_poly.type
_entity_poly.pdbx_seq_one_letter_code
_entity_poly.pdbx_strand_id
1 'polypeptide(L)'
;MIDYKWLKYKIMDVQEKIEELRKIIKDNIEPLITSDYVHLDNPYHGNIGDILIWEGERQFLSSIKYKCLQSSSNSWCENYLHPETVILFNGGGNFGDLYRECQDFRLRVIEQFPNNRIIMFPQSIWYEDESLIAKDAAVMAHNDLTLCARDKWSYNFLKEHFGKNKILLVPDMAFYISDEYLNKYRECVFWGQKLYLRRIDKEMDFSTILDDLRGFDIRDWPSLERRPICLLILRIMKRAAYYLQKITCLTVL
;
A
#
# COMPACT_ATOMS: atom_id res chain seq x y z
N MET A 1 1.96 -43.04 7.89
CA MET A 1 3.10 -42.60 7.05
C MET A 1 2.55 -41.49 6.16
N ILE A 2 2.89 -40.24 6.47
CA ILE A 2 2.39 -39.07 5.71
C ILE A 2 3.18 -39.04 4.41
N ASP A 3 2.48 -39.05 3.29
CA ASP A 3 3.09 -39.07 1.96
C ASP A 3 3.76 -37.70 1.66
N TYR A 4 5.08 -37.65 1.87
CA TYR A 4 5.91 -36.47 1.61
C TYR A 4 5.99 -36.06 0.12
N LYS A 5 5.55 -36.90 -0.83
CA LYS A 5 5.45 -36.54 -2.25
C LYS A 5 4.46 -35.38 -2.48
N TRP A 6 3.36 -35.39 -1.75
CA TRP A 6 2.34 -34.34 -1.85
C TRP A 6 2.86 -32.97 -1.38
N LEU A 7 3.71 -32.94 -0.32
CA LEU A 7 4.35 -31.70 0.15
C LEU A 7 5.34 -31.13 -0.88
N LYS A 8 6.07 -31.98 -1.59
CA LYS A 8 7.04 -31.55 -2.59
C LYS A 8 6.37 -30.90 -3.81
N TYR A 9 5.24 -31.45 -4.26
CA TYR A 9 4.43 -30.84 -5.33
C TYR A 9 3.83 -29.49 -4.91
N LYS A 10 3.43 -29.33 -3.64
CA LYS A 10 2.85 -28.10 -3.14
C LYS A 10 3.89 -26.97 -2.96
N ILE A 11 5.14 -27.31 -2.66
CA ILE A 11 6.24 -26.33 -2.51
C ILE A 11 6.71 -25.81 -3.89
N MET A 12 6.76 -26.64 -4.91
CA MET A 12 7.05 -26.19 -6.29
C MET A 12 5.97 -25.24 -6.82
N ASP A 13 4.71 -25.49 -6.47
CA ASP A 13 3.57 -24.66 -6.85
C ASP A 13 3.62 -23.23 -6.25
N VAL A 14 4.19 -23.07 -5.06
CA VAL A 14 4.28 -21.74 -4.39
C VAL A 14 5.23 -20.79 -5.14
N GLN A 15 6.40 -21.28 -5.55
CA GLN A 15 7.39 -20.46 -6.26
C GLN A 15 6.88 -20.03 -7.63
N GLU A 16 6.33 -20.98 -8.37
CA GLU A 16 5.69 -20.70 -9.67
C GLU A 16 4.55 -19.70 -9.52
N LYS A 17 3.76 -19.82 -8.45
CA LYS A 17 2.66 -18.90 -8.19
C LYS A 17 3.15 -17.49 -7.88
N ILE A 18 4.23 -17.33 -7.11
CA ILE A 18 4.81 -16.02 -6.83
C ILE A 18 5.30 -15.36 -8.12
N GLU A 19 5.98 -16.10 -9.00
CA GLU A 19 6.44 -15.59 -10.29
C GLU A 19 5.27 -15.19 -11.21
N GLU A 20 4.20 -15.97 -11.21
CA GLU A 20 2.96 -15.61 -11.92
C GLU A 20 2.38 -14.29 -11.40
N LEU A 21 2.32 -14.09 -10.06
CA LEU A 21 1.83 -12.86 -9.45
C LEU A 21 2.72 -11.66 -9.80
N ARG A 22 4.04 -11.81 -9.75
CA ARG A 22 5.00 -10.78 -10.18
C ARG A 22 4.80 -10.40 -11.64
N LYS A 23 4.59 -11.40 -12.49
CA LYS A 23 4.32 -11.16 -13.91
C LYS A 23 3.01 -10.41 -14.13
N ILE A 24 1.94 -10.75 -13.41
CA ILE A 24 0.66 -10.03 -13.48
C ILE A 24 0.85 -8.56 -13.08
N ILE A 25 1.58 -8.29 -11.99
CA ILE A 25 1.90 -6.92 -11.56
C ILE A 25 2.60 -6.18 -12.70
N LYS A 26 3.67 -6.75 -13.23
CA LYS A 26 4.47 -6.14 -14.27
C LYS A 26 3.67 -5.86 -15.54
N ASP A 27 2.98 -6.86 -16.05
CA ASP A 27 2.24 -6.78 -17.32
C ASP A 27 1.09 -5.75 -17.26
N ASN A 28 0.50 -5.51 -16.07
CA ASN A 28 -0.62 -4.59 -15.92
C ASN A 28 -0.22 -3.16 -15.52
N ILE A 29 0.83 -2.99 -14.72
CA ILE A 29 1.20 -1.67 -14.16
C ILE A 29 2.30 -1.00 -14.98
N GLU A 30 3.36 -1.71 -15.39
CA GLU A 30 4.50 -1.11 -16.11
C GLU A 30 4.08 -0.33 -17.36
N PRO A 31 3.16 -0.81 -18.22
CA PRO A 31 2.74 -0.08 -19.42
C PRO A 31 1.98 1.23 -19.13
N LEU A 32 1.49 1.42 -17.91
CA LEU A 32 0.78 2.62 -17.49
C LEU A 32 1.73 3.75 -17.12
N ILE A 33 2.96 3.43 -16.69
CA ILE A 33 3.97 4.40 -16.31
C ILE A 33 4.73 4.80 -17.57
N THR A 34 4.39 5.97 -18.12
CA THR A 34 4.83 6.41 -19.45
C THR A 34 5.87 7.52 -19.43
N SER A 35 6.19 8.06 -18.26
CA SER A 35 7.15 9.14 -18.04
C SER A 35 7.71 9.11 -16.62
N ASP A 36 8.58 10.05 -16.30
CA ASP A 36 9.05 10.28 -14.93
C ASP A 36 7.87 10.53 -13.98
N TYR A 37 8.01 10.13 -12.73
CA TYR A 37 6.88 10.05 -11.82
C TYR A 37 7.19 10.60 -10.42
N VAL A 38 6.12 10.92 -9.69
CA VAL A 38 6.14 11.11 -8.22
C VAL A 38 5.44 9.94 -7.57
N HIS A 39 5.98 9.46 -6.43
CA HIS A 39 5.40 8.36 -5.66
C HIS A 39 4.94 8.87 -4.29
N LEU A 40 3.65 8.89 -4.07
CA LEU A 40 2.99 9.59 -2.98
C LEU A 40 2.24 8.64 -2.04
N ASP A 41 1.88 9.15 -0.86
CA ASP A 41 1.17 8.45 0.21
C ASP A 41 1.98 7.28 0.81
N ASN A 42 3.30 7.41 0.78
CA ASN A 42 4.18 6.38 1.33
C ASN A 42 3.99 6.21 2.83
N PRO A 43 4.07 4.98 3.38
CA PRO A 43 3.83 4.73 4.79
C PRO A 43 4.92 5.36 5.67
N TYR A 44 4.50 6.26 6.58
CA TYR A 44 5.35 6.90 7.59
C TYR A 44 4.98 6.44 9.00
N HIS A 45 4.54 5.19 9.11
CA HIS A 45 4.10 4.57 10.37
C HIS A 45 4.73 3.18 10.53
N GLY A 46 4.57 2.61 11.71
CA GLY A 46 5.24 1.36 12.09
C GLY A 46 4.53 0.08 11.67
N ASN A 47 3.50 0.14 10.81
CA ASN A 47 2.83 -1.06 10.29
C ASN A 47 3.75 -1.75 9.26
N ILE A 48 4.26 -2.93 9.61
CA ILE A 48 5.19 -3.68 8.76
C ILE A 48 4.53 -4.16 7.46
N GLY A 49 3.22 -4.42 7.46
CA GLY A 49 2.48 -4.80 6.26
C GLY A 49 2.57 -3.73 5.17
N ASP A 50 2.29 -2.48 5.54
CA ASP A 50 2.37 -1.35 4.60
C ASP A 50 3.82 -1.06 4.16
N ILE A 51 4.79 -1.28 5.05
CA ILE A 51 6.22 -1.17 4.70
C ILE A 51 6.63 -2.23 3.67
N LEU A 52 6.12 -3.47 3.79
CA LEU A 52 6.38 -4.53 2.81
C LEU A 52 5.74 -4.20 1.46
N ILE A 53 4.52 -3.67 1.44
CA ILE A 53 3.86 -3.22 0.21
C ILE A 53 4.72 -2.14 -0.48
N TRP A 54 5.12 -1.11 0.27
CA TRP A 54 5.97 -0.04 -0.24
C TRP A 54 7.35 -0.53 -0.72
N GLU A 55 7.96 -1.51 -0.04
CA GLU A 55 9.22 -2.12 -0.50
C GLU A 55 9.03 -2.90 -1.80
N GLY A 56 7.92 -3.62 -1.96
CA GLY A 56 7.57 -4.26 -3.23
C GLY A 56 7.40 -3.25 -4.37
N GLU A 57 6.75 -2.11 -4.10
CA GLU A 57 6.64 -0.99 -5.04
C GLU A 57 7.99 -0.41 -5.40
N ARG A 58 8.86 -0.18 -4.41
CA ARG A 58 10.22 0.31 -4.65
C ARG A 58 11.03 -0.61 -5.57
N GLN A 59 10.96 -1.92 -5.34
CA GLN A 59 11.67 -2.90 -6.18
C GLN A 59 11.07 -2.94 -7.59
N PHE A 60 9.75 -2.90 -7.73
CA PHE A 60 9.09 -2.78 -9.02
C PHE A 60 9.52 -1.51 -9.75
N LEU A 61 9.42 -0.36 -9.10
CA LEU A 61 9.76 0.94 -9.68
C LEU A 61 11.26 1.08 -10.01
N SER A 62 12.14 0.38 -9.31
CA SER A 62 13.57 0.34 -9.65
C SER A 62 13.87 -0.41 -10.94
N SER A 63 12.95 -1.25 -11.41
CA SER A 63 13.10 -2.04 -12.64
C SER A 63 12.58 -1.33 -13.89
N ILE A 64 11.85 -0.22 -13.75
CA ILE A 64 11.32 0.55 -14.88
C ILE A 64 12.31 1.61 -15.36
N LYS A 65 12.14 2.08 -16.60
CA LYS A 65 13.07 3.01 -17.25
C LYS A 65 12.94 4.47 -16.80
N TYR A 66 11.82 4.83 -16.16
CA TYR A 66 11.52 6.21 -15.76
C TYR A 66 12.04 6.51 -14.36
N LYS A 67 12.27 7.79 -14.06
CA LYS A 67 12.86 8.23 -12.79
C LYS A 67 11.78 8.65 -11.79
N CYS A 68 12.00 8.29 -10.53
CA CYS A 68 11.27 8.87 -9.41
C CYS A 68 11.79 10.29 -9.15
N LEU A 69 10.97 11.30 -9.44
CA LEU A 69 11.31 12.71 -9.20
C LEU A 69 11.19 13.04 -7.71
N GLN A 70 10.16 12.48 -7.07
CA GLN A 70 9.91 12.68 -5.65
C GLN A 70 9.17 11.48 -5.06
N SER A 71 9.53 11.12 -3.83
CA SER A 71 8.87 10.08 -3.03
C SER A 71 8.47 10.70 -1.69
N SER A 72 7.18 10.70 -1.36
CA SER A 72 6.66 11.42 -0.19
C SER A 72 5.45 10.73 0.44
N SER A 73 5.21 11.05 1.71
CA SER A 73 4.00 10.63 2.42
C SER A 73 2.80 11.52 2.08
N ASN A 74 1.69 11.32 2.80
CA ASN A 74 0.49 12.15 2.72
C ASN A 74 0.67 13.63 3.19
N SER A 75 1.90 14.02 3.58
CA SER A 75 2.26 15.42 3.87
C SER A 75 2.72 16.22 2.64
N TRP A 76 2.79 15.57 1.47
CA TRP A 76 3.19 16.24 0.22
C TRP A 76 2.24 17.39 -0.16
N CYS A 77 2.80 18.52 -0.62
CA CYS A 77 2.04 19.75 -0.87
C CYS A 77 2.57 20.60 -2.04
N GLU A 78 3.17 19.99 -3.05
CA GLU A 78 3.57 20.73 -4.26
C GLU A 78 2.35 21.33 -4.97
N ASN A 79 2.52 22.55 -5.48
CA ASN A 79 1.45 23.27 -6.17
C ASN A 79 1.51 23.09 -7.70
N TYR A 80 2.61 22.54 -8.21
CA TYR A 80 2.83 22.35 -9.64
C TYR A 80 3.55 21.04 -9.94
N LEU A 81 3.05 20.32 -10.92
CA LEU A 81 3.73 19.23 -11.61
C LEU A 81 3.67 19.45 -13.12
N HIS A 82 4.72 19.06 -13.82
CA HIS A 82 4.65 19.03 -15.28
C HIS A 82 3.51 18.09 -15.72
N PRO A 83 2.67 18.44 -16.71
CA PRO A 83 1.51 17.64 -17.11
C PRO A 83 1.84 16.20 -17.52
N GLU A 84 3.05 15.95 -18.02
CA GLU A 84 3.49 14.59 -18.37
C GLU A 84 3.94 13.75 -17.14
N THR A 85 4.16 14.37 -15.98
CA THR A 85 4.57 13.63 -14.78
C THR A 85 3.46 12.69 -14.33
N VAL A 86 3.79 11.39 -14.18
CA VAL A 86 2.85 10.41 -13.65
C VAL A 86 2.80 10.51 -12.12
N ILE A 87 1.60 10.48 -11.57
CA ILE A 87 1.39 10.43 -10.12
C ILE A 87 1.07 8.99 -9.74
N LEU A 88 1.86 8.42 -8.84
CA LEU A 88 1.66 7.08 -8.28
C LEU A 88 1.27 7.21 -6.82
N PHE A 89 0.17 6.56 -6.42
CA PHE A 89 -0.21 6.42 -5.02
C PHE A 89 0.14 5.03 -4.50
N ASN A 90 0.72 4.98 -3.29
CA ASN A 90 1.03 3.74 -2.59
C ASN A 90 -0.22 2.86 -2.44
N GLY A 91 -0.04 1.55 -2.53
CA GLY A 91 -1.07 0.55 -2.30
C GLY A 91 -1.39 0.31 -0.83
N GLY A 92 -2.20 -0.70 -0.56
CA GLY A 92 -2.50 -1.11 0.81
C GLY A 92 -3.98 -1.23 1.15
N GLY A 93 -4.33 -1.02 2.43
CA GLY A 93 -5.68 -1.18 2.94
C GLY A 93 -6.33 0.12 3.43
N ASN A 94 -5.90 1.27 2.94
CA ASN A 94 -6.31 2.59 3.42
C ASN A 94 -7.16 3.38 2.43
N PHE A 95 -7.82 2.71 1.48
CA PHE A 95 -8.81 3.32 0.60
C PHE A 95 -10.19 3.33 1.28
N GLY A 96 -10.79 4.51 1.37
CA GLY A 96 -12.10 4.72 1.98
C GLY A 96 -12.03 5.56 3.25
N ASP A 97 -12.81 5.19 4.27
CA ASP A 97 -12.98 6.05 5.46
C ASP A 97 -12.31 5.51 6.73
N LEU A 98 -11.83 4.27 6.75
CA LEU A 98 -11.11 3.72 7.91
C LEU A 98 -9.87 4.56 8.29
N TYR A 99 -9.15 5.06 7.26
CA TYR A 99 -8.02 5.98 7.37
C TYR A 99 -8.30 7.22 6.51
N ARG A 100 -9.31 7.97 6.91
CA ARG A 100 -9.83 9.10 6.12
C ARG A 100 -8.77 10.13 5.73
N GLU A 101 -7.76 10.35 6.56
CA GLU A 101 -6.66 11.29 6.26
C GLU A 101 -5.89 10.91 4.97
N CYS A 102 -5.68 9.61 4.74
CA CYS A 102 -5.03 9.13 3.51
C CYS A 102 -5.94 9.35 2.30
N GLN A 103 -7.22 9.04 2.45
CA GLN A 103 -8.20 9.23 1.37
C GLN A 103 -8.35 10.71 1.03
N ASP A 104 -8.50 11.60 2.01
CA ASP A 104 -8.61 13.06 1.78
C ASP A 104 -7.36 13.63 1.10
N PHE A 105 -6.19 13.12 1.43
CA PHE A 105 -4.95 13.48 0.74
C PHE A 105 -5.02 13.11 -0.74
N ARG A 106 -5.43 11.88 -1.07
CA ARG A 106 -5.54 11.40 -2.45
C ARG A 106 -6.56 12.21 -3.24
N LEU A 107 -7.75 12.46 -2.66
CA LEU A 107 -8.80 13.27 -3.30
C LEU A 107 -8.28 14.67 -3.62
N ARG A 108 -7.60 15.33 -2.68
CA ARG A 108 -6.99 16.65 -2.89
C ARG A 108 -5.99 16.65 -4.04
N VAL A 109 -5.12 15.64 -4.12
CA VAL A 109 -4.14 15.56 -5.21
C VAL A 109 -4.81 15.30 -6.55
N ILE A 110 -5.84 14.45 -6.61
CA ILE A 110 -6.59 14.17 -7.82
C ILE A 110 -7.28 15.45 -8.35
N GLU A 111 -7.91 16.25 -7.47
CA GLU A 111 -8.52 17.53 -7.84
C GLU A 111 -7.48 18.55 -8.31
N GLN A 112 -6.32 18.57 -7.67
CA GLN A 112 -5.27 19.54 -7.96
C GLN A 112 -4.57 19.29 -9.31
N PHE A 113 -4.50 18.04 -9.76
CA PHE A 113 -3.76 17.65 -10.96
C PHE A 113 -4.65 16.97 -12.02
N PRO A 114 -5.65 17.70 -12.58
CA PRO A 114 -6.68 17.13 -13.46
C PRO A 114 -6.14 16.64 -14.82
N ASN A 115 -4.94 17.03 -15.19
CA ASN A 115 -4.33 16.69 -16.48
C ASN A 115 -3.20 15.66 -16.39
N ASN A 116 -2.79 15.30 -15.18
CA ASN A 116 -1.74 14.30 -14.98
C ASN A 116 -2.32 12.89 -15.00
N ARG A 117 -1.56 11.94 -15.53
CA ARG A 117 -1.88 10.52 -15.36
C ARG A 117 -1.69 10.12 -13.91
N ILE A 118 -2.69 9.45 -13.34
CA ILE A 118 -2.68 9.00 -11.95
C ILE A 118 -2.89 7.50 -11.91
N ILE A 119 -2.07 6.80 -11.15
CA ILE A 119 -2.17 5.36 -10.94
C ILE A 119 -2.18 5.10 -9.44
N MET A 120 -3.23 4.46 -8.96
CA MET A 120 -3.31 3.99 -7.58
C MET A 120 -2.93 2.52 -7.55
N PHE A 121 -1.84 2.20 -6.84
CA PHE A 121 -1.39 0.82 -6.67
C PHE A 121 -2.42 -0.03 -5.92
N PRO A 122 -2.32 -1.37 -5.95
CA PRO A 122 -3.38 -2.27 -5.49
C PRO A 122 -3.87 -2.00 -4.07
N GLN A 123 -5.17 -1.74 -3.92
CA GLN A 123 -5.85 -1.39 -2.68
C GLN A 123 -6.84 -2.46 -2.24
N SER A 124 -7.06 -2.57 -0.93
CA SER A 124 -8.33 -3.03 -0.38
C SER A 124 -9.19 -1.83 0.00
N ILE A 125 -10.50 -1.96 -0.20
CA ILE A 125 -11.46 -0.87 -0.04
C ILE A 125 -12.29 -1.10 1.23
N TRP A 126 -12.55 -0.04 2.00
CA TRP A 126 -13.46 -0.10 3.12
C TRP A 126 -14.17 1.24 3.31
N TYR A 127 -15.50 1.20 3.39
CA TYR A 127 -16.34 2.32 3.79
C TYR A 127 -17.30 1.87 4.90
N GLU A 128 -17.26 2.54 6.03
CA GLU A 128 -18.24 2.41 7.10
C GLU A 128 -19.42 3.39 6.84
N ASP A 129 -19.11 4.59 6.38
CA ASP A 129 -20.08 5.60 5.97
C ASP A 129 -20.32 5.57 4.45
N GLU A 130 -21.36 4.85 4.03
CA GLU A 130 -21.73 4.74 2.62
C GLU A 130 -22.00 6.10 1.94
N SER A 131 -22.36 7.14 2.71
CA SER A 131 -22.61 8.48 2.16
C SER A 131 -21.37 9.13 1.55
N LEU A 132 -20.19 8.68 1.92
CA LEU A 132 -18.90 9.14 1.39
C LEU A 132 -18.57 8.55 0.03
N ILE A 133 -19.11 7.37 -0.31
CA ILE A 133 -18.78 6.66 -1.56
C ILE A 133 -19.07 7.53 -2.78
N ALA A 134 -20.28 8.07 -2.87
CA ALA A 134 -20.67 8.90 -4.01
C ALA A 134 -19.85 10.21 -4.10
N LYS A 135 -19.48 10.78 -2.97
CA LYS A 135 -18.65 12.01 -2.90
C LYS A 135 -17.24 11.73 -3.39
N ASP A 136 -16.62 10.66 -2.90
CA ASP A 136 -15.27 10.26 -3.29
C ASP A 136 -15.23 9.85 -4.77
N ALA A 137 -16.25 9.10 -5.24
CA ALA A 137 -16.36 8.70 -6.64
C ALA A 137 -16.54 9.90 -7.58
N ALA A 138 -17.20 10.98 -7.15
CA ALA A 138 -17.34 12.19 -7.94
C ALA A 138 -16.00 12.90 -8.15
N VAL A 139 -15.18 13.02 -7.10
CA VAL A 139 -13.82 13.59 -7.17
C VAL A 139 -12.90 12.68 -7.99
N MET A 140 -12.99 11.38 -7.77
CA MET A 140 -12.17 10.39 -8.48
C MET A 140 -12.60 10.16 -9.94
N ALA A 141 -13.67 10.79 -10.43
CA ALA A 141 -14.08 10.75 -11.84
C ALA A 141 -13.08 11.51 -12.74
N HIS A 142 -11.81 11.21 -12.61
CA HIS A 142 -10.69 11.82 -13.31
C HIS A 142 -10.43 11.11 -14.65
N ASN A 143 -10.08 11.86 -15.70
CA ASN A 143 -9.97 11.34 -17.06
C ASN A 143 -8.89 10.26 -17.25
N ASP A 144 -7.79 10.35 -16.52
CA ASP A 144 -6.64 9.40 -16.64
C ASP A 144 -6.23 8.88 -15.26
N LEU A 145 -7.22 8.41 -14.47
CA LEU A 145 -7.00 7.72 -13.20
C LEU A 145 -7.25 6.23 -13.39
N THR A 146 -6.23 5.43 -13.07
CA THR A 146 -6.35 3.98 -12.96
C THR A 146 -6.37 3.57 -11.49
N LEU A 147 -7.40 2.82 -11.09
CA LEU A 147 -7.54 2.25 -9.75
C LEU A 147 -7.23 0.76 -9.80
N CYS A 148 -6.26 0.30 -9.01
CA CYS A 148 -5.95 -1.12 -8.88
C CYS A 148 -6.52 -1.65 -7.56
N ALA A 149 -7.22 -2.78 -7.62
CA ALA A 149 -7.67 -3.56 -6.46
C ALA A 149 -6.80 -4.80 -6.31
N ARG A 150 -6.49 -5.21 -5.07
CA ARG A 150 -5.70 -6.42 -4.80
C ARG A 150 -6.55 -7.67 -4.53
N ASP A 151 -7.84 -7.51 -4.34
CA ASP A 151 -8.80 -8.58 -4.08
C ASP A 151 -10.10 -8.42 -4.89
N LYS A 152 -10.84 -9.52 -5.04
CA LYS A 152 -12.05 -9.56 -5.88
C LYS A 152 -13.19 -8.72 -5.33
N TRP A 153 -13.31 -8.62 -4.00
CA TRP A 153 -14.36 -7.82 -3.38
C TRP A 153 -14.12 -6.34 -3.69
N SER A 154 -12.91 -5.85 -3.43
CA SER A 154 -12.51 -4.47 -3.72
C SER A 154 -12.62 -4.15 -5.22
N TYR A 155 -12.24 -5.09 -6.10
CA TYR A 155 -12.40 -4.93 -7.54
C TYR A 155 -13.87 -4.74 -7.94
N ASN A 156 -14.77 -5.58 -7.44
CA ASN A 156 -16.19 -5.49 -7.75
C ASN A 156 -16.79 -4.19 -7.20
N PHE A 157 -16.42 -3.81 -5.99
CA PHE A 157 -16.82 -2.55 -5.37
C PHE A 157 -16.41 -1.33 -6.22
N LEU A 158 -15.15 -1.29 -6.68
CA LEU A 158 -14.67 -0.22 -7.56
C LEU A 158 -15.43 -0.20 -8.89
N LYS A 159 -15.72 -1.35 -9.47
CA LYS A 159 -16.51 -1.45 -10.72
C LYS A 159 -17.92 -0.90 -10.57
N GLU A 160 -18.53 -1.11 -9.42
CA GLU A 160 -19.89 -0.66 -9.12
C GLU A 160 -19.94 0.85 -8.86
N HIS A 161 -19.02 1.37 -8.03
CA HIS A 161 -19.11 2.73 -7.52
C HIS A 161 -18.18 3.73 -8.24
N PHE A 162 -17.06 3.27 -8.80
CA PHE A 162 -16.04 4.09 -9.46
C PHE A 162 -15.89 3.76 -10.96
N GLY A 163 -16.96 3.33 -11.60
CA GLY A 163 -16.96 2.81 -12.98
C GLY A 163 -16.55 3.79 -14.07
N LYS A 164 -16.36 5.08 -13.76
CA LYS A 164 -15.79 6.07 -14.69
C LYS A 164 -14.28 5.90 -14.88
N ASN A 165 -13.61 5.22 -13.97
CA ASN A 165 -12.18 4.99 -13.98
C ASN A 165 -11.82 3.66 -14.67
N LYS A 166 -10.57 3.55 -15.09
CA LYS A 166 -10.00 2.26 -15.45
C LYS A 166 -9.75 1.45 -14.16
N ILE A 167 -10.39 0.29 -14.05
CA ILE A 167 -10.27 -0.59 -12.87
C ILE A 167 -9.50 -1.84 -13.25
N LEU A 168 -8.48 -2.19 -12.47
CA LEU A 168 -7.66 -3.39 -12.65
C LEU A 168 -7.67 -4.25 -11.39
N LEU A 169 -7.68 -5.56 -11.56
CA LEU A 169 -7.41 -6.52 -10.49
C LEU A 169 -5.95 -6.94 -10.61
N VAL A 170 -5.12 -6.51 -9.68
CA VAL A 170 -3.66 -6.73 -9.68
C VAL A 170 -3.24 -7.22 -8.30
N PRO A 171 -2.37 -8.23 -8.19
CA PRO A 171 -1.88 -8.71 -6.90
C PRO A 171 -1.27 -7.60 -6.05
N ASP A 172 -1.24 -7.83 -4.72
CA ASP A 172 -0.57 -6.95 -3.77
C ASP A 172 0.90 -6.76 -4.13
N MET A 173 1.39 -5.52 -4.03
CA MET A 173 2.76 -5.18 -4.43
C MET A 173 3.83 -5.86 -3.58
N ALA A 174 3.51 -6.32 -2.37
CA ALA A 174 4.43 -7.09 -1.53
C ALA A 174 4.91 -8.39 -2.22
N PHE A 175 4.14 -8.96 -3.15
CA PHE A 175 4.58 -10.11 -3.96
C PHE A 175 5.73 -9.78 -4.92
N TYR A 176 6.02 -8.50 -5.16
CA TYR A 176 7.15 -8.10 -6.00
C TYR A 176 8.49 -8.06 -5.25
N ILE A 177 8.49 -8.24 -3.92
CA ILE A 177 9.73 -8.33 -3.14
C ILE A 177 10.53 -9.54 -3.59
N SER A 178 11.81 -9.32 -3.94
CA SER A 178 12.69 -10.38 -4.43
C SER A 178 13.10 -11.35 -3.31
N ASP A 179 13.31 -12.61 -3.68
CA ASP A 179 13.78 -13.65 -2.75
C ASP A 179 15.18 -13.33 -2.21
N GLU A 180 16.03 -12.67 -3.02
CA GLU A 180 17.34 -12.20 -2.57
C GLU A 180 17.23 -11.21 -1.40
N TYR A 181 16.27 -10.27 -1.49
CA TYR A 181 16.02 -9.32 -0.42
C TYR A 181 15.54 -10.01 0.86
N LEU A 182 14.59 -10.93 0.75
CA LEU A 182 14.07 -11.69 1.89
C LEU A 182 15.14 -12.58 2.53
N ASN A 183 16.01 -13.17 1.73
CA ASN A 183 17.08 -14.04 2.21
C ASN A 183 18.12 -13.32 3.08
N LYS A 184 18.33 -12.00 2.90
CA LYS A 184 19.20 -11.20 3.79
C LYS A 184 18.76 -11.23 5.26
N TYR A 185 17.48 -11.47 5.51
CA TYR A 185 16.88 -11.45 6.84
C TYR A 185 16.57 -12.86 7.38
N ARG A 186 16.88 -13.90 6.60
CA ARG A 186 16.54 -15.30 6.93
C ARG A 186 17.36 -15.89 8.09
N GLU A 187 18.50 -15.29 8.41
CA GLU A 187 19.39 -15.76 9.48
C GLU A 187 18.83 -15.55 10.91
N CYS A 188 17.74 -14.82 11.04
CA CYS A 188 17.09 -14.53 12.32
C CYS A 188 15.98 -15.52 12.71
N VAL A 189 15.87 -16.66 12.04
CA VAL A 189 14.76 -17.60 12.26
C VAL A 189 15.02 -18.48 13.48
N PHE A 190 14.25 -18.29 14.54
CA PHE A 190 14.13 -19.23 15.66
C PHE A 190 13.24 -20.41 15.24
N TRP A 191 13.86 -21.57 14.99
CA TRP A 191 13.14 -22.79 14.66
C TRP A 191 12.47 -23.37 15.92
N GLY A 192 11.20 -23.72 15.81
CA GLY A 192 10.51 -24.55 16.81
C GLY A 192 9.51 -23.83 17.72
N GLN A 193 9.32 -22.52 17.60
CA GLN A 193 8.26 -21.81 18.32
C GLN A 193 7.05 -21.57 17.42
N LYS A 194 5.85 -21.80 17.97
CA LYS A 194 4.59 -21.45 17.31
C LYS A 194 4.27 -20.00 17.64
N LEU A 195 4.19 -19.15 16.63
CA LEU A 195 3.83 -17.75 16.75
C LEU A 195 2.38 -17.54 16.27
N TYR A 196 1.58 -16.90 17.08
CA TYR A 196 0.27 -16.39 16.69
C TYR A 196 0.31 -14.85 16.65
N LEU A 197 0.18 -14.29 15.44
CA LEU A 197 0.11 -12.84 15.25
C LEU A 197 -1.33 -12.39 15.49
N ARG A 198 -1.54 -11.73 16.63
CA ARG A 198 -2.84 -11.18 17.01
C ARG A 198 -2.79 -9.66 16.91
N ARG A 199 -3.55 -9.10 15.99
CA ARG A 199 -3.72 -7.64 15.89
C ARG A 199 -4.42 -7.10 17.12
N ILE A 200 -4.02 -5.88 17.55
CA ILE A 200 -4.64 -5.13 18.66
C ILE A 200 -5.04 -3.70 18.24
N ASP A 201 -5.12 -3.45 16.94
CA ASP A 201 -5.54 -2.18 16.34
C ASP A 201 -7.02 -2.21 15.89
N LYS A 202 -7.45 -1.19 15.13
CA LYS A 202 -8.83 -1.04 14.63
C LYS A 202 -9.29 -2.19 13.71
N GLU A 203 -8.37 -2.93 13.14
CA GLU A 203 -8.65 -4.06 12.26
C GLU A 203 -8.68 -5.41 13.00
N MET A 204 -8.71 -5.39 14.34
CA MET A 204 -8.77 -6.58 15.17
C MET A 204 -10.11 -7.28 15.01
N ASP A 205 -10.10 -8.56 14.63
CA ASP A 205 -11.26 -9.42 14.69
C ASP A 205 -11.47 -9.95 16.12
N PHE A 206 -12.57 -9.56 16.74
CA PHE A 206 -12.95 -9.99 18.08
C PHE A 206 -13.67 -11.35 18.09
N SER A 207 -14.08 -11.89 16.94
CA SER A 207 -14.86 -13.11 16.83
C SER A 207 -14.04 -14.39 17.04
N THR A 208 -12.73 -14.33 16.92
CA THR A 208 -11.86 -15.50 17.00
C THR A 208 -11.27 -15.64 18.39
N ILE A 209 -11.99 -16.26 19.31
CA ILE A 209 -11.42 -16.82 20.55
C ILE A 209 -10.93 -18.23 20.22
N LEU A 210 -9.63 -18.37 20.04
CA LEU A 210 -9.01 -19.67 19.82
C LEU A 210 -8.68 -20.29 21.19
N ASP A 211 -9.51 -21.18 21.67
CA ASP A 211 -9.31 -21.93 22.92
C ASP A 211 -8.05 -22.83 22.88
N ASP A 212 -7.43 -23.03 21.72
CA ASP A 212 -6.34 -23.96 21.48
C ASP A 212 -4.96 -23.29 21.17
N LEU A 213 -4.74 -22.09 21.71
CA LEU A 213 -3.44 -21.40 21.58
C LEU A 213 -2.44 -21.76 22.68
N ARG A 214 -2.62 -22.90 23.36
CA ARG A 214 -1.65 -23.39 24.36
C ARG A 214 -0.31 -23.67 23.69
N GLY A 215 0.73 -22.99 24.15
CA GLY A 215 2.11 -23.15 23.63
C GLY A 215 2.43 -22.28 22.43
N PHE A 216 1.55 -21.34 22.04
CA PHE A 216 1.87 -20.30 21.08
C PHE A 216 2.44 -19.06 21.78
N ASP A 217 3.44 -18.45 21.16
CA ASP A 217 3.86 -17.10 21.49
C ASP A 217 2.86 -16.12 20.78
N ILE A 218 2.10 -15.37 21.58
CA ILE A 218 1.06 -14.47 21.05
C ILE A 218 1.64 -13.08 21.01
N ARG A 219 1.80 -12.54 19.81
CA ARG A 219 2.33 -11.19 19.59
C ARG A 219 1.52 -10.50 18.49
N ASP A 220 1.53 -9.19 18.54
CA ASP A 220 1.19 -8.36 17.41
C ASP A 220 2.43 -8.01 16.60
N TRP A 221 2.25 -7.41 15.43
CA TRP A 221 3.34 -6.88 14.62
C TRP A 221 4.27 -6.00 15.46
N PRO A 222 5.59 -6.13 15.32
CA PRO A 222 6.52 -5.20 15.93
C PRO A 222 6.26 -3.80 15.36
N SER A 223 5.73 -2.91 16.19
CA SER A 223 5.44 -1.53 15.82
C SER A 223 6.21 -0.58 16.73
N LEU A 224 6.87 0.42 16.12
CA LEU A 224 7.47 1.53 16.86
C LEU A 224 6.42 2.38 17.57
N GLU A 225 5.17 2.30 17.14
CA GLU A 225 4.04 3.05 17.70
C GLU A 225 3.70 2.68 19.14
N ARG A 226 4.15 1.52 19.63
CA ARG A 226 3.97 1.07 21.01
C ARG A 226 5.00 1.62 22.00
N ARG A 227 6.02 2.31 21.53
CA ARG A 227 7.00 2.97 22.39
C ARG A 227 6.60 4.43 22.58
N PRO A 228 6.07 4.83 23.77
CA PRO A 228 5.50 6.18 23.97
C PRO A 228 6.49 7.31 23.67
N ILE A 229 7.79 7.10 23.93
CA ILE A 229 8.83 8.08 23.62
C ILE A 229 9.08 8.18 22.11
N CYS A 230 9.15 7.04 21.40
CA CYS A 230 9.32 7.03 19.94
C CYS A 230 8.11 7.64 19.23
N LEU A 231 6.89 7.39 19.72
CA LEU A 231 5.67 8.02 19.23
C LEU A 231 5.69 9.54 19.38
N LEU A 232 6.15 10.04 20.54
CA LEU A 232 6.24 11.46 20.78
C LEU A 232 7.24 12.11 19.81
N ILE A 233 8.41 11.49 19.65
CA ILE A 233 9.45 11.97 18.72
C ILE A 233 8.93 11.96 17.27
N LEU A 234 8.29 10.87 16.84
CA LEU A 234 7.71 10.77 15.50
C LEU A 234 6.60 11.81 15.26
N ARG A 235 5.75 12.07 16.25
CA ARG A 235 4.72 13.14 16.18
C ARG A 235 5.33 14.52 16.07
N ILE A 236 6.40 14.78 16.82
CA ILE A 236 7.12 16.06 16.75
C ILE A 236 7.79 16.21 15.40
N MET A 237 8.46 15.17 14.90
CA MET A 237 9.10 15.18 13.58
C MET A 237 8.09 15.34 12.44
N LYS A 238 6.94 14.63 12.48
CA LYS A 238 5.85 14.80 11.51
C LYS A 238 5.32 16.23 11.50
N ARG A 239 5.08 16.82 12.68
CA ARG A 239 4.64 18.21 12.79
C ARG A 239 5.68 19.19 12.26
N ALA A 240 6.95 19.02 12.63
CA ALA A 240 8.02 19.85 12.14
C ALA A 240 8.18 19.75 10.61
N ALA A 241 8.16 18.56 10.04
CA ALA A 241 8.21 18.35 8.61
C ALA A 241 7.01 18.99 7.88
N TYR A 242 5.79 18.83 8.41
CA TYR A 242 4.59 19.47 7.88
C TYR A 242 4.70 20.99 7.88
N TYR A 243 5.16 21.62 8.97
CA TYR A 243 5.32 23.08 9.05
C TYR A 243 6.44 23.57 8.14
N LEU A 244 7.56 22.86 8.04
CA LEU A 244 8.67 23.20 7.15
C LEU A 244 8.25 23.14 5.68
N GLN A 245 7.52 22.10 5.27
CA GLN A 245 6.95 22.00 3.92
C GLN A 245 5.97 23.13 3.63
N LYS A 246 5.09 23.46 4.59
CA LYS A 246 4.12 24.55 4.44
C LYS A 246 4.79 25.91 4.30
N ILE A 247 5.91 26.13 4.98
CA ILE A 247 6.71 27.36 4.86
C ILE A 247 7.37 27.42 3.48
N THR A 248 7.95 26.32 2.98
CA THR A 248 8.54 26.26 1.64
C THR A 248 7.49 26.46 0.54
N CYS A 249 6.30 25.92 0.69
CA CYS A 249 5.19 26.18 -0.26
C CYS A 249 4.71 27.63 -0.26
N LEU A 250 4.79 28.33 0.90
CA LEU A 250 4.38 29.74 1.01
C LEU A 250 5.46 30.73 0.53
N THR A 251 6.72 30.32 0.44
CA THR A 251 7.84 31.18 -0.03
C THR A 251 8.05 31.12 -1.55
N VAL A 252 7.28 30.30 -2.27
CA VAL A 252 7.33 30.15 -3.74
C VAL A 252 6.14 30.84 -4.42
N LEU A 253 5.26 31.49 -3.66
CA LEU A 253 4.21 32.41 -4.14
C LEU A 253 4.72 33.87 -4.05
#